data_d68030e30d0457d101132eb2cc48bda5
#
_entry.id   d68030e30d0457d101132eb2cc48bda5
#
_cell.length_a   1.000
_cell.length_b   1.000
_cell.length_c   1.000
_cell.angle_alpha   90.00
_cell.angle_beta   90.00
_cell.angle_gamma   90.00
#
_symmetry.space_group_name_H-M   'P 1'
#
loop_
_entity.id
_entity.type
_entity.pdbx_description
1 polymer ?
#
loop_
_entity_poly.entity_id
_entity_poly.type
_entity_poly.pdbx_seq_one_letter_code
_entity_poly.pdbx_strand_id
1 'polypeptide(L)'
;MKEKYLIVSADDIGISEPVTDGILMAHREGIVTSTSLMVNTGDSERAACLAGQTSSLDVGLHLNITEGKPILSPRDVPTLVNESGEFLTKTEMISRIKRFRVNPHHMEAEFTAQMERIHALGVSPTHLDSHHHVHIYPLSAWVFKKIAMKFEVRKVRMTRYYMTHGPKDVKMDTNPPYYRRRSVIASKNILKMLIHRTLWRNLVCPKYSIITPILSSTVDSLSILAKWVQLLSGLPDGVCEVTSHPSLDSGEALHPHPFSNLRAWELEALTSPEIKKTIDDSNVRLMSFRDL
;
A
#
# COMPACT_ATOMS: atom_id res chain seq x y z
N MET A 1 -7.90 29.42 -3.23
CA MET A 1 -7.37 28.20 -3.87
C MET A 1 -7.79 27.04 -2.99
N LYS A 2 -8.18 25.90 -3.56
CA LYS A 2 -8.49 24.70 -2.76
C LYS A 2 -7.16 24.10 -2.29
N GLU A 3 -7.13 23.60 -1.07
CA GLU A 3 -5.91 23.08 -0.47
C GLU A 3 -5.58 21.68 -0.97
N LYS A 4 -4.29 21.39 -1.16
CA LYS A 4 -3.76 20.11 -1.57
C LYS A 4 -3.04 19.48 -0.39
N TYR A 5 -3.45 18.28 0.00
CA TYR A 5 -2.85 17.51 1.06
C TYR A 5 -2.29 16.20 0.52
N LEU A 6 -1.15 15.79 1.00
CA LEU A 6 -0.45 14.60 0.54
C LEU A 6 -0.05 13.69 1.70
N ILE A 7 -0.50 12.44 1.64
CA ILE A 7 0.01 11.33 2.43
C ILE A 7 0.98 10.56 1.56
N VAL A 8 2.25 10.49 1.94
CA VAL A 8 3.24 9.61 1.30
C VAL A 8 3.36 8.38 2.19
N SER A 9 2.76 7.27 1.74
CA SER A 9 2.73 6.02 2.48
C SER A 9 3.77 5.05 1.91
N ALA A 10 4.75 4.68 2.73
CA ALA A 10 5.74 3.68 2.37
C ALA A 10 5.28 2.31 2.84
N ASP A 11 5.03 1.40 1.90
CA ASP A 11 4.52 0.06 2.17
C ASP A 11 5.66 -0.92 2.52
N ASP A 12 5.28 -2.04 3.15
CA ASP A 12 6.14 -3.21 3.40
C ASP A 12 7.16 -3.05 4.53
N ILE A 13 7.07 -2.06 5.44
CA ILE A 13 7.98 -2.04 6.60
C ILE A 13 7.88 -3.37 7.38
N GLY A 14 9.02 -3.96 7.72
CA GLY A 14 9.10 -5.27 8.39
C GLY A 14 9.29 -6.45 7.44
N ILE A 15 9.19 -6.26 6.12
CA ILE A 15 9.44 -7.36 5.18
C ILE A 15 10.91 -7.79 5.22
N SER A 16 11.82 -6.84 5.39
CA SER A 16 13.27 -7.04 5.55
C SER A 16 13.95 -5.82 6.15
N GLU A 17 15.16 -6.03 6.66
CA GLU A 17 15.97 -4.95 7.24
C GLU A 17 16.25 -3.80 6.26
N PRO A 18 16.71 -4.03 5.00
CA PRO A 18 16.95 -2.93 4.07
C PRO A 18 15.70 -2.12 3.72
N VAL A 19 14.53 -2.76 3.67
CA VAL A 19 13.25 -2.07 3.44
C VAL A 19 12.88 -1.25 4.67
N THR A 20 12.98 -1.81 5.86
CA THR A 20 12.71 -1.10 7.11
C THR A 20 13.58 0.14 7.24
N ASP A 21 14.89 0.00 7.04
CA ASP A 21 15.85 1.09 7.17
C ASP A 21 15.65 2.15 6.07
N GLY A 22 15.35 1.72 4.84
CA GLY A 22 15.02 2.62 3.73
C GLY A 22 13.76 3.45 3.99
N ILE A 23 12.72 2.85 4.54
CA ILE A 23 11.48 3.55 4.91
C ILE A 23 11.74 4.57 6.03
N LEU A 24 12.49 4.19 7.06
CA LEU A 24 12.85 5.10 8.15
C LEU A 24 13.72 6.26 7.67
N MET A 25 14.65 6.00 6.74
CA MET A 25 15.44 7.06 6.10
C MET A 25 14.57 7.98 5.24
N ALA A 26 13.68 7.42 4.41
CA ALA A 26 12.73 8.20 3.60
C ALA A 26 11.78 9.06 4.45
N HIS A 27 11.50 8.66 5.70
CA HIS A 27 10.75 9.47 6.64
C HIS A 27 11.61 10.58 7.27
N ARG A 28 12.81 10.25 7.77
CA ARG A 28 13.68 11.20 8.49
C ARG A 28 14.27 12.26 7.57
N GLU A 29 14.67 11.86 6.38
CA GLU A 29 15.40 12.70 5.43
C GLU A 29 14.56 13.12 4.22
N GLY A 30 13.41 12.51 4.02
CA GLY A 30 12.55 12.70 2.86
C GLY A 30 11.16 13.21 3.20
N ILE A 31 10.19 12.71 2.43
CA ILE A 31 8.79 13.18 2.46
C ILE A 31 7.80 12.11 2.91
N VAL A 32 8.24 10.92 3.31
CA VAL A 32 7.37 9.85 3.81
C VAL A 32 6.73 10.28 5.12
N THR A 33 5.42 10.18 5.21
CA THR A 33 4.63 10.58 6.39
C THR A 33 3.97 9.41 7.10
N SER A 34 3.72 8.32 6.37
CA SER A 34 3.05 7.12 6.87
C SER A 34 3.73 5.87 6.35
N THR A 35 3.56 4.77 7.06
CA THR A 35 4.01 3.43 6.65
C THR A 35 3.01 2.39 7.08
N SER A 36 3.04 1.20 6.48
CA SER A 36 2.23 0.07 6.90
C SER A 36 3.08 -1.17 7.18
N LEU A 37 2.94 -1.70 8.41
CA LEU A 37 3.77 -2.77 8.97
C LEU A 37 3.22 -4.14 8.57
N MET A 38 4.10 -4.97 8.01
CA MET A 38 3.88 -6.41 7.85
C MET A 38 4.30 -7.13 9.14
N VAL A 39 3.39 -7.90 9.73
CA VAL A 39 3.61 -8.52 11.06
C VAL A 39 3.97 -9.99 11.02
N ASN A 40 4.01 -10.58 9.83
CA ASN A 40 4.25 -12.00 9.58
C ASN A 40 5.52 -12.25 8.75
N THR A 41 6.47 -11.35 8.80
CA THR A 41 7.72 -11.37 8.02
C THR A 41 8.95 -11.31 8.92
N GLY A 42 10.12 -11.56 8.38
CA GLY A 42 11.34 -11.78 9.17
C GLY A 42 11.81 -10.60 10.00
N ASP A 43 11.52 -9.36 9.58
CA ASP A 43 11.97 -8.13 10.26
C ASP A 43 10.83 -7.43 11.05
N SER A 44 9.67 -8.07 11.19
CA SER A 44 8.47 -7.46 11.80
C SER A 44 8.69 -6.92 13.22
N GLU A 45 9.41 -7.65 14.06
CA GLU A 45 9.65 -7.27 15.47
C GLU A 45 10.59 -6.06 15.58
N ARG A 46 11.70 -6.08 14.80
CA ARG A 46 12.64 -4.97 14.73
C ARG A 46 11.96 -3.72 14.16
N ALA A 47 11.21 -3.89 13.07
CA ALA A 47 10.48 -2.81 12.43
C ALA A 47 9.45 -2.17 13.37
N ALA A 48 8.70 -2.96 14.12
CA ALA A 48 7.73 -2.47 15.11
C ALA A 48 8.43 -1.65 16.21
N CYS A 49 9.56 -2.14 16.72
CA CYS A 49 10.36 -1.43 17.73
C CYS A 49 10.85 -0.08 17.20
N LEU A 50 11.47 -0.05 16.01
CA LEU A 50 12.01 1.18 15.42
C LEU A 50 10.91 2.18 15.05
N ALA A 51 9.80 1.70 14.50
CA ALA A 51 8.64 2.54 14.19
C ALA A 51 8.02 3.12 15.46
N GLY A 52 7.93 2.34 16.55
CA GLY A 52 7.45 2.81 17.85
C GLY A 52 8.34 3.91 18.47
N GLN A 53 9.64 3.90 18.19
CA GLN A 53 10.60 4.93 18.59
C GLN A 53 10.53 6.20 17.71
N THR A 54 9.87 6.12 16.56
CA THR A 54 9.77 7.22 15.58
C THR A 54 8.36 7.82 15.62
N SER A 55 8.06 8.60 16.68
CA SER A 55 6.71 9.11 16.97
C SER A 55 6.11 9.99 15.86
N SER A 56 6.94 10.60 15.01
CA SER A 56 6.51 11.38 13.84
C SER A 56 6.04 10.53 12.67
N LEU A 57 6.48 9.26 12.59
CA LEU A 57 6.04 8.34 11.56
C LEU A 57 4.68 7.74 11.94
N ASP A 58 3.74 7.85 11.04
CA ASP A 58 2.43 7.25 11.20
C ASP A 58 2.42 5.79 10.74
N VAL A 59 1.96 4.86 11.59
CA VAL A 59 2.07 3.42 11.34
C VAL A 59 0.71 2.78 11.24
N GLY A 60 0.45 2.13 10.09
CA GLY A 60 -0.70 1.27 9.86
C GLY A 60 -0.35 -0.22 9.86
N LEU A 61 -1.34 -1.07 9.67
CA LEU A 61 -1.14 -2.50 9.45
C LEU A 61 -1.29 -2.85 7.98
N HIS A 62 -0.26 -3.46 7.41
CA HIS A 62 -0.26 -4.01 6.05
C HIS A 62 -0.74 -5.46 6.06
N LEU A 63 -2.05 -5.67 5.98
CA LEU A 63 -2.65 -7.00 5.99
C LEU A 63 -2.15 -7.83 4.81
N ASN A 64 -1.61 -9.02 5.11
CA ASN A 64 -0.94 -9.85 4.14
C ASN A 64 -1.46 -11.28 4.13
N ILE A 65 -1.71 -11.83 2.92
CA ILE A 65 -2.05 -13.24 2.66
C ILE A 65 -1.38 -13.74 1.37
N THR A 66 -0.32 -13.08 0.92
CA THR A 66 0.32 -13.34 -0.39
C THR A 66 1.83 -13.45 -0.33
N GLU A 67 2.41 -13.29 0.88
CA GLU A 67 3.86 -13.34 1.08
C GLU A 67 4.19 -14.01 2.41
N GLY A 68 5.15 -14.95 2.40
CA GLY A 68 5.61 -15.64 3.60
C GLY A 68 4.61 -16.64 4.18
N LYS A 69 4.52 -16.70 5.51
CA LYS A 69 3.68 -17.65 6.24
C LYS A 69 2.57 -16.95 7.03
N PRO A 70 1.43 -17.62 7.26
CA PRO A 70 0.40 -17.10 8.14
C PRO A 70 0.88 -17.01 9.60
N ILE A 71 0.25 -16.13 10.38
CA ILE A 71 0.38 -16.11 11.84
C ILE A 71 -0.27 -17.36 12.45
N LEU A 72 -1.41 -17.76 11.91
CA LEU A 72 -2.11 -18.98 12.34
C LEU A 72 -1.46 -20.25 11.81
N SER A 73 -1.79 -21.39 12.41
CA SER A 73 -1.39 -22.69 11.86
C SER A 73 -1.95 -22.84 10.43
N PRO A 74 -1.15 -23.32 9.46
CA PRO A 74 -1.64 -23.62 8.11
C PRO A 74 -2.88 -24.52 8.07
N ARG A 75 -3.07 -25.37 9.09
CA ARG A 75 -4.25 -26.23 9.21
C ARG A 75 -5.54 -25.48 9.51
N ASP A 76 -5.44 -24.31 10.13
CA ASP A 76 -6.57 -23.45 10.48
C ASP A 76 -6.99 -22.55 9.31
N VAL A 77 -6.10 -22.33 8.36
CA VAL A 77 -6.32 -21.45 7.20
C VAL A 77 -6.00 -22.14 5.85
N PRO A 78 -6.44 -23.39 5.62
CA PRO A 78 -5.97 -24.21 4.48
C PRO A 78 -6.32 -23.65 3.10
N THR A 79 -7.26 -22.69 2.98
CA THR A 79 -7.55 -22.09 1.68
C THR A 79 -6.60 -20.92 1.32
N LEU A 80 -5.77 -20.49 2.27
CA LEU A 80 -4.81 -19.40 2.09
C LEU A 80 -3.41 -19.90 1.77
N VAL A 81 -3.10 -21.16 2.02
CA VAL A 81 -1.75 -21.72 1.97
C VAL A 81 -1.58 -22.80 0.91
N ASN A 82 -0.33 -23.03 0.54
CA ASN A 82 0.12 -24.13 -0.28
C ASN A 82 0.48 -25.37 0.59
N GLU A 83 1.00 -26.43 -0.03
CA GLU A 83 1.39 -27.67 0.65
C GLU A 83 2.57 -27.48 1.62
N SER A 84 3.41 -26.49 1.41
CA SER A 84 4.52 -26.13 2.33
C SER A 84 4.06 -25.29 3.53
N GLY A 85 2.78 -24.91 3.59
CA GLY A 85 2.22 -24.08 4.65
C GLY A 85 2.52 -22.59 4.51
N GLU A 86 3.00 -22.17 3.36
CA GLU A 86 3.21 -20.76 3.01
C GLU A 86 1.99 -20.20 2.30
N PHE A 87 1.79 -18.89 2.35
CA PHE A 87 0.73 -18.26 1.57
C PHE A 87 0.87 -18.57 0.08
N LEU A 88 -0.26 -18.63 -0.59
CA LEU A 88 -0.30 -18.75 -2.03
C LEU A 88 0.34 -17.54 -2.68
N THR A 89 0.95 -17.74 -3.85
CA THR A 89 1.50 -16.64 -4.64
C THR A 89 0.42 -15.58 -4.92
N LYS A 90 0.84 -14.32 -5.10
CA LYS A 90 -0.05 -13.21 -5.47
C LYS A 90 -1.05 -13.58 -6.57
N THR A 91 -0.55 -14.19 -7.66
CA THR A 91 -1.36 -14.54 -8.83
C THR A 91 -2.40 -15.60 -8.49
N GLU A 92 -2.01 -16.62 -7.73
CA GLU A 92 -2.91 -17.70 -7.34
C GLU A 92 -3.95 -17.23 -6.31
N MET A 93 -3.52 -16.49 -5.29
CA MET A 93 -4.42 -15.94 -4.28
C MET A 93 -5.49 -15.05 -4.92
N ILE A 94 -5.09 -14.10 -5.77
CA ILE A 94 -6.03 -13.23 -6.48
C ILE A 94 -6.98 -14.04 -7.37
N SER A 95 -6.47 -15.07 -8.04
CA SER A 95 -7.30 -15.96 -8.86
C SER A 95 -8.34 -16.69 -8.02
N ARG A 96 -7.95 -17.23 -6.85
CA ARG A 96 -8.87 -17.91 -5.92
C ARG A 96 -9.90 -16.96 -5.31
N ILE A 97 -9.50 -15.75 -4.92
CA ILE A 97 -10.42 -14.70 -4.42
C ILE A 97 -11.48 -14.38 -5.47
N LYS A 98 -11.07 -14.13 -6.73
CA LYS A 98 -11.98 -13.79 -7.83
C LYS A 98 -12.97 -14.90 -8.16
N ARG A 99 -12.59 -16.16 -7.92
CA ARG A 99 -13.42 -17.35 -8.16
C ARG A 99 -14.18 -17.81 -6.92
N PHE A 100 -14.14 -17.05 -5.82
CA PHE A 100 -14.76 -17.41 -4.54
C PHE A 100 -14.27 -18.76 -3.99
N ARG A 101 -12.99 -19.11 -4.21
CA ARG A 101 -12.34 -20.33 -3.73
C ARG A 101 -11.54 -20.13 -2.44
N VAL A 102 -11.56 -18.94 -1.89
CA VAL A 102 -11.00 -18.62 -0.56
C VAL A 102 -12.15 -18.63 0.44
N ASN A 103 -11.98 -19.35 1.55
CA ASN A 103 -12.94 -19.30 2.64
C ASN A 103 -12.80 -17.96 3.38
N PRO A 104 -13.85 -17.13 3.43
CA PRO A 104 -13.78 -15.83 4.10
C PRO A 104 -13.51 -15.95 5.61
N HIS A 105 -13.89 -17.04 6.26
CA HIS A 105 -13.58 -17.25 7.68
C HIS A 105 -12.10 -17.50 7.91
N HIS A 106 -11.39 -18.18 7.01
CA HIS A 106 -9.94 -18.35 7.10
C HIS A 106 -9.23 -17.00 6.93
N MET A 107 -9.67 -16.18 5.97
CA MET A 107 -9.13 -14.85 5.77
C MET A 107 -9.41 -13.93 6.98
N GLU A 108 -10.61 -13.99 7.55
CA GLU A 108 -11.00 -13.23 8.74
C GLU A 108 -10.17 -13.65 9.97
N ALA A 109 -9.98 -14.96 10.16
CA ALA A 109 -9.18 -15.49 11.25
C ALA A 109 -7.72 -15.01 11.14
N GLU A 110 -7.10 -15.13 9.97
CA GLU A 110 -5.73 -14.68 9.74
C GLU A 110 -5.57 -13.16 9.91
N PHE A 111 -6.47 -12.37 9.34
CA PHE A 111 -6.42 -10.91 9.53
C PHE A 111 -6.65 -10.49 10.99
N THR A 112 -7.46 -11.26 11.72
CA THR A 112 -7.62 -11.06 13.18
C THR A 112 -6.30 -11.34 13.90
N ALA A 113 -5.64 -12.45 13.59
CA ALA A 113 -4.35 -12.80 14.19
C ALA A 113 -3.26 -11.76 13.86
N GLN A 114 -3.25 -11.20 12.65
CA GLN A 114 -2.33 -10.11 12.29
C GLN A 114 -2.62 -8.82 13.07
N MET A 115 -3.90 -8.47 13.30
CA MET A 115 -4.27 -7.34 14.17
C MET A 115 -3.85 -7.58 15.63
N GLU A 116 -4.04 -8.77 16.15
CA GLU A 116 -3.59 -9.13 17.51
C GLU A 116 -2.06 -9.09 17.61
N ARG A 117 -1.36 -9.53 16.57
CA ARG A 117 0.10 -9.51 16.50
C ARG A 117 0.68 -8.10 16.51
N ILE A 118 0.12 -7.15 15.73
CA ILE A 118 0.62 -5.76 15.74
C ILE A 118 0.46 -5.12 17.12
N HIS A 119 -0.66 -5.38 17.80
CA HIS A 119 -0.86 -4.90 19.18
C HIS A 119 0.12 -5.56 20.15
N ALA A 120 0.39 -6.87 20.02
CA ALA A 120 1.38 -7.57 20.83
C ALA A 120 2.82 -7.03 20.60
N LEU A 121 3.10 -6.48 19.41
CA LEU A 121 4.35 -5.77 19.12
C LEU A 121 4.37 -4.33 19.66
N GLY A 122 3.35 -3.90 20.38
CA GLY A 122 3.27 -2.57 21.00
C GLY A 122 2.85 -1.45 20.05
N VAL A 123 2.38 -1.77 18.84
CA VAL A 123 1.94 -0.77 17.86
C VAL A 123 0.43 -0.74 17.80
N SER A 124 -0.16 0.46 17.93
CA SER A 124 -1.58 0.70 17.68
C SER A 124 -1.72 1.27 16.27
N PRO A 125 -2.20 0.48 15.29
CA PRO A 125 -2.24 0.90 13.91
C PRO A 125 -3.26 2.02 13.71
N THR A 126 -2.85 3.10 13.05
CA THR A 126 -3.71 4.26 12.76
C THR A 126 -4.62 4.01 11.57
N HIS A 127 -4.18 3.16 10.66
CA HIS A 127 -4.89 2.83 9.43
C HIS A 127 -4.64 1.38 8.99
N LEU A 128 -5.45 0.92 8.05
CA LEU A 128 -5.32 -0.39 7.43
C LEU A 128 -5.18 -0.26 5.93
N ASP A 129 -4.33 -1.10 5.39
CA ASP A 129 -4.25 -1.39 3.97
C ASP A 129 -3.91 -2.88 3.73
N SER A 130 -3.43 -3.28 2.57
CA SER A 130 -3.03 -4.68 2.39
C SER A 130 -1.99 -4.86 1.29
N HIS A 131 -1.10 -5.79 1.52
CA HIS A 131 -0.08 -6.22 0.57
C HIS A 131 -0.71 -6.67 -0.75
N HIS A 132 -0.12 -6.24 -1.87
CA HIS A 132 -0.66 -6.47 -3.21
C HIS A 132 -2.11 -5.97 -3.40
N HIS A 133 -2.59 -5.06 -2.55
CA HIS A 133 -3.94 -4.48 -2.61
C HIS A 133 -5.06 -5.53 -2.66
N VAL A 134 -4.91 -6.65 -1.94
CA VAL A 134 -5.93 -7.72 -1.95
C VAL A 134 -7.29 -7.27 -1.45
N HIS A 135 -7.36 -6.21 -0.63
CA HIS A 135 -8.59 -5.61 -0.12
C HIS A 135 -9.50 -4.98 -1.18
N ILE A 136 -9.04 -4.83 -2.43
CA ILE A 136 -9.89 -4.24 -3.51
C ILE A 136 -10.90 -5.23 -4.11
N TYR A 137 -10.74 -6.51 -3.87
CA TYR A 137 -11.66 -7.52 -4.40
C TYR A 137 -12.88 -7.68 -3.47
N PRO A 138 -14.11 -7.88 -4.01
CA PRO A 138 -15.33 -7.84 -3.20
C PRO A 138 -15.31 -8.75 -1.96
N LEU A 139 -14.81 -9.97 -2.09
CA LEU A 139 -14.71 -10.93 -0.96
C LEU A 139 -13.78 -10.40 0.13
N SER A 140 -12.56 -10.04 -0.26
CA SER A 140 -11.57 -9.53 0.69
C SER A 140 -11.93 -8.15 1.22
N ALA A 141 -12.57 -7.28 0.42
CA ALA A 141 -13.08 -5.99 0.88
C ALA A 141 -14.12 -6.13 2.00
N TRP A 142 -14.98 -7.14 1.90
CA TRP A 142 -15.95 -7.44 2.94
C TRP A 142 -15.29 -7.89 4.24
N VAL A 143 -14.30 -8.81 4.16
CA VAL A 143 -13.52 -9.27 5.33
C VAL A 143 -12.71 -8.11 5.91
N PHE A 144 -12.01 -7.37 5.07
CA PHE A 144 -11.22 -6.20 5.46
C PHE A 144 -12.05 -5.18 6.25
N LYS A 145 -13.27 -4.87 5.76
CA LYS A 145 -14.20 -4.00 6.50
C LYS A 145 -14.57 -4.57 7.86
N LYS A 146 -14.84 -5.88 7.97
CA LYS A 146 -15.14 -6.52 9.26
C LYS A 146 -14.01 -6.31 10.25
N ILE A 147 -12.75 -6.50 9.81
CA ILE A 147 -11.57 -6.28 10.63
C ILE A 147 -11.45 -4.81 11.05
N ALA A 148 -11.56 -3.88 10.11
CA ALA A 148 -11.51 -2.44 10.38
C ALA A 148 -12.54 -2.01 11.42
N MET A 149 -13.76 -2.55 11.34
CA MET A 149 -14.83 -2.26 12.29
C MET A 149 -14.64 -2.96 13.64
N LYS A 150 -14.19 -4.23 13.65
CA LYS A 150 -13.95 -5.01 14.87
C LYS A 150 -12.90 -4.38 15.77
N PHE A 151 -11.83 -3.87 15.17
CA PHE A 151 -10.69 -3.27 15.88
C PHE A 151 -10.74 -1.73 15.92
N GLU A 152 -11.84 -1.14 15.44
CA GLU A 152 -12.09 0.31 15.43
C GLU A 152 -11.07 1.14 14.63
N VAL A 153 -10.28 0.51 13.76
CA VAL A 153 -9.35 1.18 12.85
C VAL A 153 -10.11 1.58 11.59
N ARG A 154 -10.68 2.78 11.60
CA ARG A 154 -11.60 3.23 10.54
C ARG A 154 -10.93 3.95 9.38
N LYS A 155 -9.68 4.35 9.52
CA LYS A 155 -8.90 4.98 8.46
C LYS A 155 -8.30 3.89 7.58
N VAL A 156 -8.52 3.97 6.28
CA VAL A 156 -8.14 2.89 5.37
C VAL A 156 -7.66 3.45 4.04
N ARG A 157 -6.73 2.73 3.42
CA ARG A 157 -6.40 2.96 2.02
C ARG A 157 -7.57 2.51 1.16
N MET A 158 -8.04 3.38 0.30
CA MET A 158 -9.02 3.06 -0.71
C MET A 158 -8.42 3.29 -2.09
N THR A 159 -8.28 2.23 -2.86
CA THR A 159 -7.78 2.31 -4.22
C THR A 159 -8.83 2.91 -5.16
N ARG A 160 -9.06 4.21 -5.06
CA ARG A 160 -9.61 5.00 -6.16
C ARG A 160 -8.43 5.51 -6.97
N TYR A 161 -8.06 4.78 -8.01
CA TYR A 161 -7.01 5.23 -8.90
C TYR A 161 -7.36 6.59 -9.50
N TYR A 162 -6.59 7.60 -9.14
CA TYR A 162 -6.54 8.85 -9.87
C TYR A 162 -5.47 8.71 -10.94
N MET A 163 -5.89 8.69 -12.19
CA MET A 163 -4.95 8.79 -13.31
C MET A 163 -4.73 10.27 -13.57
N THR A 164 -3.54 10.78 -13.22
CA THR A 164 -3.11 12.08 -13.74
C THR A 164 -3.07 11.97 -15.25
N HIS A 165 -3.82 12.81 -15.95
CA HIS A 165 -3.59 13.05 -17.35
C HIS A 165 -2.31 13.90 -17.40
N GLY A 166 -1.14 13.23 -17.40
CA GLY A 166 0.11 13.87 -17.79
C GLY A 166 0.01 14.45 -19.19
N PRO A 167 0.95 15.28 -19.62
CA PRO A 167 1.03 15.74 -21.01
C PRO A 167 0.90 14.54 -21.93
N LYS A 168 0.20 14.72 -23.07
CA LYS A 168 -0.23 13.64 -23.98
C LYS A 168 0.89 12.71 -24.48
N ASP A 169 2.13 13.02 -24.18
CA ASP A 169 3.33 12.34 -24.65
C ASP A 169 3.95 11.35 -23.64
N VAL A 170 3.51 11.31 -22.40
CA VAL A 170 3.93 10.29 -21.44
C VAL A 170 2.92 9.16 -21.46
N LYS A 171 3.18 8.15 -22.26
CA LYS A 171 2.51 6.86 -22.14
C LYS A 171 2.92 6.23 -20.80
N MET A 172 2.25 6.62 -19.72
CA MET A 172 2.25 5.80 -18.53
C MET A 172 1.59 4.49 -18.93
N ASP A 173 2.32 3.39 -18.86
CA ASP A 173 1.76 2.05 -19.10
C ASP A 173 0.87 1.70 -17.88
N THR A 174 -0.29 2.33 -17.86
CA THR A 174 -1.32 2.22 -16.84
C THR A 174 -2.16 0.98 -17.09
N ASN A 175 -1.55 -0.15 -17.43
CA ASN A 175 -2.25 -1.41 -17.61
C ASN A 175 -2.23 -2.29 -16.35
N PRO A 176 -3.03 -1.98 -15.32
CA PRO A 176 -3.64 -3.08 -14.62
C PRO A 176 -4.65 -3.69 -15.60
N PRO A 177 -4.72 -5.01 -15.75
CA PRO A 177 -5.55 -5.67 -16.77
C PRO A 177 -7.06 -5.44 -16.65
N TYR A 178 -7.47 -4.50 -15.83
CA TYR A 178 -8.87 -4.18 -15.50
C TYR A 178 -9.50 -3.03 -16.32
N TYR A 179 -8.73 -2.25 -17.08
CA TYR A 179 -9.25 -1.04 -17.74
C TYR A 179 -9.24 -1.07 -19.27
N ARG A 180 -9.35 -2.23 -19.88
CA ARG A 180 -9.60 -2.29 -21.33
C ARG A 180 -11.10 -2.34 -21.65
N ARG A 181 -11.58 -1.25 -22.27
CA ARG A 181 -12.81 -0.99 -23.05
C ARG A 181 -13.85 -0.08 -22.38
N ARG A 182 -13.94 1.12 -22.94
CA ARG A 182 -14.88 2.20 -22.57
C ARG A 182 -16.39 1.88 -22.75
N SER A 183 -16.78 0.87 -23.48
CA SER A 183 -18.19 0.67 -23.90
C SER A 183 -19.00 -0.41 -23.15
N VAL A 184 -18.35 -1.24 -22.30
CA VAL A 184 -19.05 -2.23 -21.44
C VAL A 184 -19.17 -1.74 -19.98
N ILE A 185 -18.77 -0.52 -19.74
CA ILE A 185 -18.39 0.02 -18.44
C ILE A 185 -19.59 0.61 -17.67
N ALA A 186 -20.66 1.07 -18.33
CA ALA A 186 -21.68 1.85 -17.63
C ALA A 186 -22.51 1.02 -16.61
N SER A 187 -23.01 -0.15 -16.96
CA SER A 187 -23.85 -0.95 -16.04
C SER A 187 -23.05 -1.71 -14.98
N LYS A 188 -21.87 -2.24 -15.36
CA LYS A 188 -20.94 -2.89 -14.40
C LYS A 188 -20.31 -1.92 -13.42
N ASN A 189 -20.16 -0.65 -13.80
CA ASN A 189 -19.61 0.39 -12.94
C ASN A 189 -20.61 0.86 -11.88
N ILE A 190 -21.91 0.91 -12.19
CA ILE A 190 -22.93 1.27 -11.21
C ILE A 190 -22.97 0.24 -10.08
N LEU A 191 -23.00 -1.06 -10.41
CA LEU A 191 -22.96 -2.12 -9.39
C LEU A 191 -21.68 -2.09 -8.56
N LYS A 192 -20.54 -1.92 -9.20
CA LYS A 192 -19.24 -1.76 -8.49
C LYS A 192 -19.25 -0.51 -7.60
N MET A 193 -19.79 0.59 -8.08
CA MET A 193 -19.89 1.83 -7.31
C MET A 193 -20.84 1.67 -6.11
N LEU A 194 -21.98 0.96 -6.26
CA LEU A 194 -22.90 0.67 -5.17
C LEU A 194 -22.28 -0.28 -4.15
N ILE A 195 -21.65 -1.37 -4.58
CA ILE A 195 -20.91 -2.30 -3.72
C ILE A 195 -19.81 -1.53 -2.98
N HIS A 196 -19.03 -0.73 -3.69
CA HIS A 196 -17.98 0.09 -3.13
C HIS A 196 -18.53 1.08 -2.08
N ARG A 197 -19.61 1.82 -2.41
CA ARG A 197 -20.24 2.77 -1.49
C ARG A 197 -20.79 2.08 -0.23
N THR A 198 -21.28 0.85 -0.35
CA THR A 198 -21.79 0.07 0.78
C THR A 198 -20.68 -0.53 1.61
N LEU A 199 -19.66 -1.11 0.98
CA LEU A 199 -18.53 -1.74 1.68
C LEU A 199 -17.69 -0.72 2.45
N TRP A 200 -17.48 0.47 1.89
CA TRP A 200 -16.62 1.49 2.51
C TRP A 200 -17.40 2.51 3.37
N ARG A 201 -18.69 2.29 3.55
CA ARG A 201 -19.49 3.12 4.45
C ARG A 201 -18.97 3.00 5.89
N ASN A 202 -18.84 4.13 6.58
CA ASN A 202 -18.27 4.28 7.93
C ASN A 202 -16.75 4.08 8.03
N LEU A 203 -16.05 4.05 6.90
CA LEU A 203 -14.60 4.10 6.84
C LEU A 203 -14.16 5.46 6.31
N VAL A 204 -13.01 5.93 6.77
CA VAL A 204 -12.38 7.20 6.35
C VAL A 204 -11.22 6.87 5.43
N CYS A 205 -11.14 7.56 4.30
CA CYS A 205 -10.09 7.29 3.32
C CYS A 205 -9.69 8.58 2.59
N PRO A 206 -8.47 8.66 2.09
CA PRO A 206 -8.05 9.72 1.20
C PRO A 206 -9.00 9.85 0.00
N LYS A 207 -9.22 11.06 -0.47
CA LYS A 207 -10.07 11.29 -1.65
C LYS A 207 -9.52 10.62 -2.90
N TYR A 208 -8.19 10.58 -3.01
CA TYR A 208 -7.47 9.94 -4.11
C TYR A 208 -6.37 9.06 -3.55
N SER A 209 -6.15 7.89 -4.14
CA SER A 209 -5.02 7.02 -3.86
C SER A 209 -4.30 6.74 -5.18
N ILE A 210 -3.00 6.96 -5.20
CA ILE A 210 -2.16 6.87 -6.37
C ILE A 210 -1.08 5.83 -6.08
N ILE A 211 -1.00 4.83 -6.94
CA ILE A 211 0.12 3.89 -6.90
C ILE A 211 1.27 4.52 -7.68
N THR A 212 2.46 4.53 -7.10
CA THR A 212 3.62 5.09 -7.77
C THR A 212 3.89 4.46 -9.13
N PRO A 213 4.33 5.26 -10.11
CA PRO A 213 4.54 4.82 -11.49
C PRO A 213 5.78 3.92 -11.70
N ILE A 214 6.35 3.34 -10.64
CA ILE A 214 7.63 2.59 -10.65
C ILE A 214 7.58 1.30 -11.47
N LEU A 215 6.42 0.84 -11.89
CA LEU A 215 6.22 -0.50 -12.44
C LEU A 215 6.59 -0.68 -13.93
N SER A 216 7.39 0.18 -14.55
CA SER A 216 7.83 -0.03 -15.94
C SER A 216 9.28 -0.49 -16.01
N SER A 217 9.53 -1.55 -16.73
CA SER A 217 10.82 -2.27 -16.89
C SER A 217 11.95 -1.51 -17.58
N THR A 218 11.81 -0.20 -17.84
CA THR A 218 12.81 0.62 -18.58
C THR A 218 13.07 1.94 -17.86
N VAL A 219 13.28 1.90 -16.55
CA VAL A 219 13.37 3.12 -15.71
C VAL A 219 14.74 3.18 -15.07
N ASP A 220 15.37 4.33 -15.06
CA ASP A 220 16.55 4.70 -14.27
C ASP A 220 16.18 5.64 -13.12
N SER A 221 17.12 5.96 -12.24
CA SER A 221 16.88 6.81 -11.07
C SER A 221 16.36 8.21 -11.45
N LEU A 222 16.88 8.81 -12.51
CA LEU A 222 16.46 10.13 -12.98
C LEU A 222 15.02 10.12 -13.48
N SER A 223 14.60 9.04 -14.15
CA SER A 223 13.22 8.93 -14.60
C SER A 223 12.24 8.69 -13.42
N ILE A 224 12.65 8.08 -12.33
CA ILE A 224 11.82 7.97 -11.11
C ILE A 224 11.64 9.33 -10.46
N LEU A 225 12.72 10.08 -10.28
CA LEU A 225 12.66 11.44 -9.75
C LEU A 225 11.74 12.34 -10.60
N ALA A 226 11.92 12.33 -11.93
CA ALA A 226 11.09 13.12 -12.84
C ALA A 226 9.60 12.74 -12.74
N LYS A 227 9.28 11.47 -12.59
CA LYS A 227 7.90 10.99 -12.39
C LYS A 227 7.30 11.47 -11.08
N TRP A 228 8.07 11.45 -9.99
CA TRP A 228 7.64 12.00 -8.71
C TRP A 228 7.40 13.51 -8.80
N VAL A 229 8.31 14.28 -9.41
CA VAL A 229 8.15 15.73 -9.64
C VAL A 229 6.88 16.00 -10.46
N GLN A 230 6.66 15.26 -11.53
CA GLN A 230 5.46 15.39 -12.35
C GLN A 230 4.19 15.07 -11.57
N LEU A 231 4.20 14.01 -10.78
CA LEU A 231 3.08 13.61 -9.94
C LEU A 231 2.72 14.71 -8.94
N LEU A 232 3.71 15.20 -8.20
CA LEU A 232 3.53 16.20 -7.15
C LEU A 232 3.01 17.52 -7.72
N SER A 233 3.55 17.96 -8.86
CA SER A 233 3.11 19.17 -9.56
C SER A 233 1.66 19.05 -10.07
N GLY A 234 1.20 17.83 -10.37
CA GLY A 234 -0.12 17.55 -10.94
C GLY A 234 -1.17 17.11 -9.92
N LEU A 235 -0.91 17.13 -8.61
CA LEU A 235 -1.86 16.68 -7.60
C LEU A 235 -3.17 17.48 -7.64
N PRO A 236 -4.32 16.78 -7.54
CA PRO A 236 -5.64 17.43 -7.47
C PRO A 236 -5.90 18.03 -6.09
N ASP A 237 -6.89 18.91 -6.00
CA ASP A 237 -7.36 19.48 -4.74
C ASP A 237 -7.97 18.42 -3.82
N GLY A 238 -7.62 18.47 -2.54
CA GLY A 238 -8.06 17.56 -1.49
C GLY A 238 -6.95 16.62 -1.03
N VAL A 239 -7.30 15.58 -0.31
CA VAL A 239 -6.34 14.63 0.24
C VAL A 239 -6.00 13.56 -0.80
N CYS A 240 -4.71 13.47 -1.12
CA CYS A 240 -4.14 12.43 -1.97
C CYS A 240 -3.24 11.53 -1.13
N GLU A 241 -3.32 10.23 -1.33
CA GLU A 241 -2.33 9.26 -0.87
C GLU A 241 -1.50 8.82 -2.06
N VAL A 242 -0.18 8.75 -1.88
CA VAL A 242 0.73 8.13 -2.84
C VAL A 242 1.48 7.01 -2.14
N THR A 243 1.38 5.80 -2.70
CA THR A 243 2.13 4.65 -2.19
C THR A 243 3.56 4.66 -2.72
N SER A 244 4.51 4.26 -1.89
CA SER A 244 5.92 4.12 -2.23
C SER A 244 6.51 2.86 -1.61
N HIS A 245 7.67 2.42 -2.11
CA HIS A 245 8.33 1.20 -1.65
C HIS A 245 9.85 1.41 -1.54
N PRO A 246 10.33 2.40 -0.77
CA PRO A 246 11.76 2.66 -0.66
C PRO A 246 12.51 1.54 0.06
N SER A 247 13.77 1.32 -0.32
CA SER A 247 14.69 0.39 0.34
C SER A 247 16.12 0.89 0.23
N LEU A 248 16.96 0.59 1.22
CA LEU A 248 18.41 0.89 1.18
C LEU A 248 19.16 0.05 0.18
N ASP A 249 18.71 -1.18 -0.04
CA ASP A 249 19.42 -2.13 -0.89
C ASP A 249 18.68 -2.36 -2.21
N SER A 250 19.48 -2.71 -3.23
CA SER A 250 18.97 -3.19 -4.52
C SER A 250 18.24 -4.54 -4.46
N GLY A 251 18.08 -5.13 -3.25
CA GLY A 251 17.17 -6.25 -2.99
C GLY A 251 17.58 -7.61 -3.55
N GLU A 252 18.86 -7.82 -3.88
CA GLU A 252 19.36 -9.14 -4.28
C GLU A 252 19.17 -10.22 -3.21
N ALA A 253 19.05 -9.83 -1.94
CA ALA A 253 18.95 -10.76 -0.81
C ALA A 253 17.55 -11.31 -0.53
N LEU A 254 16.46 -10.66 -0.99
CA LEU A 254 15.10 -11.05 -0.60
C LEU A 254 14.34 -11.82 -1.66
N HIS A 255 14.50 -11.47 -2.87
CA HIS A 255 14.04 -12.19 -4.06
C HIS A 255 14.86 -11.68 -5.25
N PRO A 256 15.24 -12.52 -6.22
CA PRO A 256 15.75 -12.07 -7.50
C PRO A 256 14.60 -11.39 -8.27
N HIS A 257 14.11 -10.27 -7.73
CA HIS A 257 13.02 -9.53 -8.33
C HIS A 257 13.59 -8.46 -9.26
N PRO A 258 13.18 -8.37 -10.53
CA PRO A 258 13.67 -7.36 -11.47
C PRO A 258 13.41 -5.91 -11.02
N PHE A 259 12.81 -5.72 -9.85
CA PHE A 259 12.45 -4.41 -9.28
C PHE A 259 13.30 -3.97 -8.08
N SER A 260 14.38 -4.67 -7.76
CA SER A 260 15.23 -4.33 -6.61
C SER A 260 15.81 -2.92 -6.70
N ASN A 261 16.41 -2.57 -7.84
CA ASN A 261 16.93 -1.23 -8.07
C ASN A 261 15.88 -0.12 -7.97
N LEU A 262 14.63 -0.43 -8.31
CA LEU A 262 13.56 0.54 -8.29
C LEU A 262 13.28 1.06 -6.88
N ARG A 263 13.39 0.21 -5.86
CA ARG A 263 13.20 0.60 -4.46
C ARG A 263 14.29 1.57 -3.98
N ALA A 264 15.54 1.31 -4.34
CA ALA A 264 16.68 2.18 -4.00
C ALA A 264 16.56 3.54 -4.72
N TRP A 265 16.22 3.54 -6.00
CA TRP A 265 15.98 4.77 -6.77
C TRP A 265 14.76 5.55 -6.28
N GLU A 266 13.74 4.87 -5.75
CA GLU A 266 12.62 5.54 -5.11
C GLU A 266 13.04 6.21 -3.80
N LEU A 267 13.89 5.55 -3.01
CA LEU A 267 14.49 6.16 -1.81
C LEU A 267 15.27 7.43 -2.17
N GLU A 268 16.14 7.38 -3.19
CA GLU A 268 16.88 8.54 -3.68
C GLU A 268 15.93 9.68 -4.09
N ALA A 269 14.87 9.37 -4.82
CA ALA A 269 13.88 10.36 -5.22
C ALA A 269 13.18 10.98 -4.01
N LEU A 270 12.67 10.16 -3.09
CA LEU A 270 11.91 10.61 -1.92
C LEU A 270 12.72 11.48 -0.95
N THR A 271 14.04 11.31 -0.92
CA THR A 271 14.96 12.08 -0.06
C THR A 271 15.59 13.27 -0.80
N SER A 272 15.36 13.41 -2.10
CA SER A 272 16.02 14.45 -2.91
C SER A 272 15.56 15.87 -2.52
N PRO A 273 16.47 16.87 -2.57
CA PRO A 273 16.10 18.28 -2.38
C PRO A 273 15.08 18.79 -3.41
N GLU A 274 15.10 18.23 -4.63
CA GLU A 274 14.19 18.58 -5.71
C GLU A 274 12.74 18.23 -5.39
N ILE A 275 12.51 17.07 -4.75
CA ILE A 275 11.17 16.66 -4.30
C ILE A 275 10.62 17.61 -3.23
N LYS A 276 11.45 17.97 -2.24
CA LYS A 276 11.06 18.94 -1.19
C LYS A 276 10.69 20.29 -1.79
N LYS A 277 11.54 20.79 -2.68
CA LYS A 277 11.27 22.02 -3.42
C LYS A 277 9.97 21.93 -4.24
N THR A 278 9.72 20.80 -4.90
CA THR A 278 8.50 20.60 -5.70
C THR A 278 7.24 20.66 -4.82
N ILE A 279 7.28 20.12 -3.60
CA ILE A 279 6.18 20.23 -2.64
C ILE A 279 5.89 21.67 -2.29
N ASP A 280 6.93 22.46 -1.97
CA ASP A 280 6.80 23.87 -1.63
C ASP A 280 6.25 24.68 -2.82
N ASP A 281 6.84 24.51 -4.00
CA ASP A 281 6.44 25.21 -5.24
C ASP A 281 4.99 24.86 -5.67
N SER A 282 4.53 23.64 -5.39
CA SER A 282 3.19 23.15 -5.72
C SER A 282 2.13 23.46 -4.66
N ASN A 283 2.52 24.13 -3.56
CA ASN A 283 1.67 24.42 -2.40
C ASN A 283 0.94 23.18 -1.86
N VAL A 284 1.68 22.09 -1.74
CA VAL A 284 1.21 20.81 -1.19
C VAL A 284 1.57 20.74 0.29
N ARG A 285 0.62 20.37 1.13
CA ARG A 285 0.85 20.13 2.56
C ARG A 285 0.97 18.64 2.83
N LEU A 286 2.10 18.23 3.41
CA LEU A 286 2.27 16.86 3.89
C LEU A 286 1.35 16.62 5.10
N MET A 287 0.72 15.46 5.13
CA MET A 287 -0.08 14.95 6.25
C MET A 287 0.07 13.43 6.35
N SER A 288 -0.42 12.85 7.41
CA SER A 288 -0.45 11.41 7.63
C SER A 288 -1.88 10.86 7.67
N PHE A 289 -2.06 9.54 7.74
CA PHE A 289 -3.38 8.97 8.03
C PHE A 289 -3.91 9.39 9.40
N ARG A 290 -3.03 9.69 10.35
CA ARG A 290 -3.42 10.19 11.67
C ARG A 290 -4.24 11.48 11.60
N ASP A 291 -4.02 12.28 10.56
CA ASP A 291 -4.64 13.60 10.38
C ASP A 291 -5.98 13.54 9.60
N LEU A 292 -6.38 12.34 9.10
CA LEU A 292 -7.65 12.15 8.41
C LEU A 292 -8.87 12.26 9.34
#